data_59f485a8c7c2cf3d5b1123f5ca9c337b
#
_entry.id   59f485a8c7c2cf3d5b1123f5ca9c337b
#
_cell.length_a   1.000
_cell.length_b   1.000
_cell.length_c   1.000
_cell.angle_alpha   90.00
_cell.angle_beta   90.00
_cell.angle_gamma   90.00
#
_symmetry.space_group_name_H-M   'P 1'
#
loop_
_entity.id
_entity.type
_entity.pdbx_description
1 polymer ?
#
loop_
_entity_poly.entity_id
_entity_poly.type
_entity_poly.pdbx_seq_one_letter_code
_entity_poly.pdbx_strand_id
1 'polypeptide(L)'
;MKLIRIYFFLTLIFMSVLSCTSEKSLSVKVIETSKSGNKLSQISNFTEPNDVSSISINPEITYQKITGFGGSFTESSAYLLNKLSQKNRDTILRAYFSKEGANYSLTRTHMNSCDFSLSN
;
A
#
# COMPACT_ATOMS: atom_id res chain seq x y z
N MET A 1 0.64 -32.92 -54.45
CA MET A 1 0.13 -33.30 -53.10
C MET A 1 1.24 -33.32 -52.01
N LYS A 2 2.44 -33.83 -52.27
CA LYS A 2 3.54 -33.85 -51.26
C LYS A 2 4.05 -32.47 -50.85
N LEU A 3 4.23 -31.51 -51.78
CA LEU A 3 4.66 -30.14 -51.48
C LEU A 3 3.67 -29.37 -50.58
N ILE A 4 2.38 -29.51 -50.79
CA ILE A 4 1.35 -28.85 -49.98
C ILE A 4 1.40 -29.32 -48.53
N ARG A 5 1.64 -30.62 -48.30
CA ARG A 5 1.81 -31.16 -46.93
C ARG A 5 3.07 -30.64 -46.25
N ILE A 6 4.14 -30.44 -46.98
CA ILE A 6 5.40 -29.89 -46.43
C ILE A 6 5.19 -28.42 -46.01
N TYR A 7 4.54 -27.62 -46.83
CA TYR A 7 4.22 -26.23 -46.48
C TYR A 7 3.28 -26.13 -45.29
N PHE A 8 2.28 -27.01 -45.17
CA PHE A 8 1.38 -27.06 -44.04
C PHE A 8 2.10 -27.45 -42.72
N PHE A 9 3.03 -28.37 -42.78
CA PHE A 9 3.88 -28.72 -41.62
C PHE A 9 4.83 -27.57 -41.23
N LEU A 10 5.45 -26.86 -42.19
CA LEU A 10 6.30 -25.72 -41.92
C LEU A 10 5.52 -24.54 -41.27
N THR A 11 4.33 -24.28 -41.73
CA THR A 11 3.48 -23.23 -41.14
C THR A 11 3.02 -23.58 -39.71
N LEU A 12 2.74 -24.84 -39.44
CA LEU A 12 2.39 -25.32 -38.10
C LEU A 12 3.55 -25.20 -37.12
N ILE A 13 4.78 -25.52 -37.57
CA ILE A 13 6.00 -25.35 -36.75
C ILE A 13 6.31 -23.87 -36.53
N PHE A 14 6.07 -23.01 -37.50
CA PHE A 14 6.30 -21.57 -37.35
C PHE A 14 5.32 -20.91 -36.38
N MET A 15 4.09 -21.37 -36.31
CA MET A 15 3.08 -20.89 -35.33
C MET A 15 3.38 -21.29 -33.87
N SER A 16 4.07 -22.41 -33.65
CA SER A 16 4.41 -22.87 -32.30
C SER A 16 5.54 -22.09 -31.63
N VAL A 17 6.35 -21.34 -32.39
CA VAL A 17 7.48 -20.57 -31.85
C VAL A 17 7.08 -19.16 -31.37
N LEU A 18 5.86 -18.72 -31.65
CA LEU A 18 5.34 -17.38 -31.29
C LEU A 18 4.64 -17.32 -29.92
N SER A 19 4.67 -18.41 -29.14
CA SER A 19 4.17 -18.39 -27.76
C SER A 19 5.20 -17.72 -26.82
N CYS A 20 5.35 -16.41 -26.97
CA CYS A 20 6.10 -15.60 -26.03
C CYS A 20 5.19 -15.41 -24.78
N THR A 21 5.41 -16.18 -23.74
CA THR A 21 4.82 -15.93 -22.41
C THR A 21 5.47 -14.67 -21.86
N SER A 22 4.76 -13.56 -21.89
CA SER A 22 5.14 -12.35 -21.20
C SER A 22 5.13 -12.64 -19.70
N GLU A 23 6.28 -12.81 -19.09
CA GLU A 23 6.39 -12.81 -17.62
C GLU A 23 5.93 -11.46 -17.12
N LYS A 24 4.88 -11.49 -16.30
CA LYS A 24 4.32 -10.31 -15.65
C LYS A 24 5.33 -9.85 -14.60
N SER A 25 6.22 -8.92 -14.95
CA SER A 25 7.18 -8.35 -14.00
C SER A 25 6.43 -7.64 -12.89
N LEU A 26 6.67 -8.05 -11.66
CA LEU A 26 6.12 -7.40 -10.47
C LEU A 26 6.90 -6.09 -10.23
N SER A 27 6.21 -4.96 -10.29
CA SER A 27 6.79 -3.67 -9.89
C SER A 27 6.64 -3.50 -8.38
N VAL A 28 7.78 -3.41 -7.69
CA VAL A 28 7.82 -3.22 -6.24
C VAL A 28 8.33 -1.82 -5.93
N LYS A 29 7.54 -1.07 -5.13
CA LYS A 29 7.94 0.22 -4.58
C LYS A 29 8.20 0.06 -3.09
N VAL A 30 9.41 0.38 -2.65
CA VAL A 30 9.78 0.30 -1.23
C VAL A 30 9.93 1.69 -0.66
N ILE A 31 9.26 1.94 0.46
CA ILE A 31 9.36 3.16 1.26
C ILE A 31 9.90 2.76 2.62
N GLU A 32 11.02 3.35 3.01
CA GLU A 32 11.70 3.04 4.26
C GLU A 32 11.62 4.19 5.25
N THR A 33 11.38 3.83 6.51
CA THR A 33 11.67 4.66 7.68
C THR A 33 12.58 3.86 8.58
N SER A 34 13.79 4.34 8.84
CA SER A 34 14.80 3.60 9.57
C SER A 34 15.51 4.43 10.63
N LYS A 35 16.14 3.75 11.60
CA LYS A 35 17.00 4.38 12.61
C LYS A 35 18.22 5.07 11.99
N SER A 36 18.66 4.66 10.80
CA SER A 36 19.78 5.24 10.07
C SER A 36 19.47 6.60 9.45
N GLY A 37 18.23 7.07 9.52
CA GLY A 37 17.85 8.42 9.15
C GLY A 37 16.86 8.53 7.98
N ASN A 38 16.49 7.45 7.33
CA ASN A 38 15.46 7.46 6.29
C ASN A 38 14.09 7.77 6.93
N LYS A 39 13.38 8.73 6.37
CA LYS A 39 12.04 9.14 6.81
C LYS A 39 11.10 9.11 5.60
N LEU A 40 10.32 8.05 5.45
CA LEU A 40 9.46 7.80 4.30
C LEU A 40 10.20 7.96 2.96
N SER A 41 11.45 7.53 2.92
CA SER A 41 12.33 7.65 1.75
C SER A 41 12.08 6.51 0.79
N GLN A 42 11.96 6.79 -0.50
CA GLN A 42 11.88 5.75 -1.52
C GLN A 42 13.26 5.15 -1.74
N ILE A 43 13.36 3.83 -1.60
CA ILE A 43 14.58 3.05 -1.79
C ILE A 43 14.50 2.34 -3.15
N SER A 44 15.50 2.55 -3.99
CA SER A 44 15.63 1.92 -5.31
C SER A 44 16.79 0.92 -5.39
N ASN A 45 17.79 1.06 -4.52
CA ASN A 45 18.95 0.19 -4.48
C ASN A 45 18.90 -0.66 -3.21
N PHE A 46 18.85 -1.97 -3.41
CA PHE A 46 18.90 -2.94 -2.31
C PHE A 46 20.26 -3.63 -2.34
N THR A 47 20.94 -3.62 -1.21
CA THR A 47 22.09 -4.50 -0.98
C THR A 47 21.52 -5.81 -0.45
N GLU A 48 21.82 -6.93 -1.12
CA GLU A 48 21.42 -8.24 -0.59
C GLU A 48 22.13 -8.49 0.75
N PRO A 49 21.40 -8.64 1.84
CA PRO A 49 22.01 -8.99 3.12
C PRO A 49 22.45 -10.46 3.11
N ASN A 50 23.45 -10.80 3.92
CA ASN A 50 23.94 -12.18 4.07
C ASN A 50 22.90 -13.10 4.75
N ASP A 51 21.89 -12.53 5.42
CA ASP A 51 20.82 -13.26 6.07
C ASP A 51 19.48 -12.69 5.60
N VAL A 52 18.73 -13.49 4.83
CA VAL A 52 17.49 -13.10 4.19
C VAL A 52 16.34 -13.89 4.78
N SER A 53 15.36 -13.18 5.36
CA SER A 53 14.07 -13.78 5.71
C SER A 53 13.13 -13.72 4.52
N SER A 54 12.64 -14.87 4.08
CA SER A 54 11.69 -14.96 2.98
C SER A 54 10.24 -14.87 3.48
N ILE A 55 9.43 -14.04 2.82
CA ILE A 55 7.99 -13.96 3.04
C ILE A 55 7.30 -14.39 1.75
N SER A 56 6.48 -15.44 1.81
CA SER A 56 5.67 -15.88 0.67
C SER A 56 4.28 -15.23 0.74
N ILE A 57 3.92 -14.53 -0.33
CA ILE A 57 2.60 -13.89 -0.47
C ILE A 57 1.85 -14.59 -1.59
N ASN A 58 0.68 -15.16 -1.27
CA ASN A 58 -0.21 -15.72 -2.27
C ASN A 58 -1.46 -14.83 -2.41
N PRO A 59 -1.56 -14.02 -3.47
CA PRO A 59 -2.68 -13.11 -3.67
C PRO A 59 -4.01 -13.80 -4.01
N GLU A 60 -3.96 -15.08 -4.40
CA GLU A 60 -5.16 -15.87 -4.70
C GLU A 60 -5.91 -16.30 -3.43
N ILE A 61 -5.22 -16.32 -2.29
CA ILE A 61 -5.83 -16.67 -1.00
C ILE A 61 -6.25 -15.40 -0.29
N THR A 62 -7.55 -15.18 -0.18
CA THR A 62 -8.13 -14.03 0.51
C THR A 62 -8.83 -14.48 1.78
N TYR A 63 -8.75 -13.67 2.85
CA TYR A 63 -9.39 -13.95 4.14
C TYR A 63 -10.49 -12.93 4.43
N GLN A 64 -10.21 -11.96 5.29
CA GLN A 64 -11.17 -10.92 5.64
C GLN A 64 -11.09 -9.71 4.71
N LYS A 65 -12.20 -8.98 4.60
CA LYS A 65 -12.24 -7.68 3.94
C LYS A 65 -11.84 -6.59 4.94
N ILE A 66 -10.80 -5.81 4.60
CA ILE A 66 -10.43 -4.61 5.35
C ILE A 66 -11.41 -3.50 4.97
N THR A 67 -12.15 -2.96 5.96
CA THR A 67 -13.12 -1.89 5.74
C THR A 67 -12.52 -0.50 5.81
N GLY A 68 -11.34 -0.36 6.40
CA GLY A 68 -10.61 0.89 6.45
C GLY A 68 -9.54 0.91 7.54
N PHE A 69 -8.84 2.04 7.60
CA PHE A 69 -7.87 2.36 8.64
C PHE A 69 -8.30 3.62 9.36
N GLY A 70 -7.84 3.80 10.59
CA GLY A 70 -8.14 4.99 11.34
C GLY A 70 -7.36 5.11 12.63
N GLY A 71 -7.63 6.18 13.37
CA GLY A 71 -7.01 6.50 14.65
C GLY A 71 -8.01 6.96 15.69
N SER A 72 -7.51 7.23 16.90
CA SER A 72 -8.31 7.80 17.98
C SER A 72 -8.51 9.29 17.77
N PHE A 73 -9.75 9.73 18.02
CA PHE A 73 -10.13 11.14 18.07
C PHE A 73 -10.69 11.42 19.45
N THR A 74 -9.82 11.90 20.34
CA THR A 74 -10.15 12.13 21.74
C THR A 74 -10.69 13.54 21.95
N GLU A 75 -11.38 13.79 23.06
CA GLU A 75 -11.86 15.12 23.44
C GLU A 75 -10.69 16.10 23.60
N SER A 76 -9.60 15.68 24.24
CA SER A 76 -8.38 16.48 24.35
C SER A 76 -7.80 16.88 23.00
N SER A 77 -7.77 15.95 22.04
CA SER A 77 -7.31 16.24 20.69
C SER A 77 -8.22 17.23 19.97
N ALA A 78 -9.54 17.04 20.07
CA ALA A 78 -10.52 17.94 19.48
C ALA A 78 -10.42 19.37 20.09
N TYR A 79 -10.23 19.45 21.39
CA TYR A 79 -10.02 20.73 22.09
C TYR A 79 -8.79 21.46 21.61
N LEU A 80 -7.65 20.77 21.46
CA LEU A 80 -6.42 21.35 20.93
C LEU A 80 -6.59 21.80 19.47
N LEU A 81 -7.20 20.98 18.63
CA LEU A 81 -7.49 21.34 17.25
C LEU A 81 -8.37 22.58 17.14
N ASN A 82 -9.34 22.72 18.04
CA ASN A 82 -10.25 23.87 18.06
C ASN A 82 -9.55 25.18 18.48
N LYS A 83 -8.42 25.10 19.19
CA LYS A 83 -7.58 26.25 19.54
C LYS A 83 -6.65 26.73 18.43
N LEU A 84 -6.46 25.91 17.41
CA LEU A 84 -5.61 26.28 16.28
C LEU A 84 -6.31 27.28 15.34
N SER A 85 -5.50 28.02 14.58
CA SER A 85 -6.04 28.80 13.46
C SER A 85 -6.75 27.89 12.47
N GLN A 86 -7.76 28.42 11.77
CA GLN A 86 -8.50 27.70 10.74
C GLN A 86 -7.56 26.99 9.76
N LYS A 87 -6.54 27.69 9.27
CA LYS A 87 -5.55 27.16 8.33
C LYS A 87 -4.82 25.93 8.87
N ASN A 88 -4.35 25.99 10.12
CA ASN A 88 -3.61 24.88 10.72
C ASN A 88 -4.51 23.68 10.99
N ARG A 89 -5.73 23.92 11.48
CA ARG A 89 -6.73 22.88 11.68
C ARG A 89 -7.06 22.16 10.38
N ASP A 90 -7.33 22.91 9.31
CA ASP A 90 -7.65 22.32 8.01
C ASP A 90 -6.47 21.53 7.45
N THR A 91 -5.24 21.98 7.67
CA THR A 91 -4.03 21.26 7.27
C THR A 91 -3.94 19.90 7.96
N ILE A 92 -4.19 19.85 9.28
CA ILE A 92 -4.15 18.61 10.05
C ILE A 92 -5.30 17.68 9.63
N LEU A 93 -6.51 18.19 9.49
CA LEU A 93 -7.66 17.40 9.08
C LEU A 93 -7.47 16.81 7.67
N ARG A 94 -6.91 17.56 6.75
CA ARG A 94 -6.53 17.06 5.43
C ARG A 94 -5.47 15.97 5.50
N ALA A 95 -4.45 16.13 6.34
CA ALA A 95 -3.40 15.13 6.52
C ALA A 95 -3.96 13.80 7.02
N TYR A 96 -5.02 13.81 7.85
CA TYR A 96 -5.65 12.59 8.34
C TYR A 96 -6.68 12.00 7.36
N PHE A 97 -7.56 12.82 6.78
CA PHE A 97 -8.78 12.34 6.14
C PHE A 97 -8.80 12.48 4.63
N SER A 98 -7.91 13.26 4.03
CA SER A 98 -7.89 13.39 2.57
C SER A 98 -7.17 12.20 1.90
N LYS A 99 -7.43 12.02 0.62
CA LYS A 99 -6.77 10.97 -0.20
C LYS A 99 -5.27 11.19 -0.36
N GLU A 100 -4.82 12.43 -0.24
CA GLU A 100 -3.40 12.82 -0.31
C GLU A 100 -2.68 12.61 1.03
N GLY A 101 -3.42 12.40 2.13
CA GLY A 101 -2.92 12.15 3.46
C GLY A 101 -3.02 10.68 3.86
N ALA A 102 -3.29 10.43 5.14
CA ALA A 102 -3.44 9.08 5.69
C ALA A 102 -4.73 8.39 5.24
N ASN A 103 -5.67 9.12 4.66
CA ASN A 103 -6.94 8.63 4.13
C ASN A 103 -7.72 7.79 5.17
N TYR A 104 -7.77 8.25 6.41
CA TYR A 104 -8.51 7.56 7.47
C TYR A 104 -10.00 7.57 7.16
N SER A 105 -10.60 6.39 7.19
CA SER A 105 -12.03 6.17 6.99
C SER A 105 -12.76 5.73 8.25
N LEU A 106 -12.01 5.44 9.32
CA LEU A 106 -12.53 5.03 10.61
C LEU A 106 -11.93 5.93 11.70
N THR A 107 -12.76 6.27 12.70
CA THR A 107 -12.29 6.96 13.90
C THR A 107 -12.88 6.30 15.13
N ARG A 108 -12.11 6.31 16.22
CA ARG A 108 -12.54 5.88 17.53
C ARG A 108 -12.58 7.10 18.46
N THR A 109 -13.69 7.29 19.14
CA THR A 109 -13.79 8.23 20.24
C THR A 109 -14.13 7.49 21.53
N HIS A 110 -13.84 8.09 22.68
CA HIS A 110 -14.22 7.55 23.97
C HIS A 110 -15.63 8.03 24.36
N MET A 111 -16.27 7.28 25.20
CA MET A 111 -17.37 7.78 26.03
C MET A 111 -16.75 8.42 27.27
N ASN A 112 -17.34 9.45 27.80
CA ASN A 112 -16.84 10.31 28.87
C ASN A 112 -16.11 9.59 30.04
N SER A 113 -15.39 10.34 30.85
CA SER A 113 -14.66 9.89 32.06
C SER A 113 -13.51 8.89 31.79
N CYS A 114 -12.53 9.30 30.99
CA CYS A 114 -11.29 8.56 30.76
C CYS A 114 -10.09 9.52 30.78
N ASP A 115 -8.88 8.99 30.70
CA ASP A 115 -7.62 9.75 30.73
C ASP A 115 -7.50 10.84 29.65
N PHE A 116 -8.32 10.78 28.64
CA PHE A 116 -8.34 11.74 27.52
C PHE A 116 -9.55 12.68 27.53
N SER A 117 -10.33 12.67 28.62
CA SER A 117 -11.40 13.64 28.87
C SER A 117 -10.82 14.90 29.46
N LEU A 118 -11.39 16.07 29.16
CA LEU A 118 -11.00 17.36 29.73
C LEU A 118 -11.56 17.54 31.15
N SER A 119 -12.68 16.94 31.45
CA SER A 119 -13.33 16.94 32.75
C SER A 119 -14.18 15.69 32.91
N ASN A 120 -14.49 15.36 34.12
CA ASN A 120 -15.48 14.31 34.48
C ASN A 120 -16.89 14.87 34.42
#